data_54fd87f942f80071d05be734912c5dc4
#
_entry.id   54fd87f942f80071d05be734912c5dc4
#
_cell.length_a   1.000
_cell.length_b   1.000
_cell.length_c   1.000
_cell.angle_alpha   90.00
_cell.angle_beta   90.00
_cell.angle_gamma   90.00
#
_symmetry.space_group_name_H-M   'P 1'
#
loop_
_entity.id
_entity.type
_entity.pdbx_description
1 polymer ?
#
loop_
_entity_poly.entity_id
_entity_poly.type
_entity_poly.pdbx_seq_one_letter_code
_entity_poly.pdbx_strand_id
1 'polypeptide(L)'
;MRQHRRRHRDESRIEQYPNLLKECDVLTSDVLAKTVGADPLDIQSTFVGAVCRWQAANPAGLIDITRLWFEQGSLDNERKVAEALQYQIESRSINGIASIVMRVPNDPNGGCGVASDAAGVVGWWVNPQAPGIDACAQAIKLMELTLATNS
;
A
#
# COMPACT_ATOMS: atom_id res chain seq x y z
N MET A 1 3.97 -31.55 -11.78
CA MET A 1 2.57 -31.49 -11.38
C MET A 1 2.28 -30.53 -10.25
N ARG A 2 3.05 -30.54 -9.14
CA ARG A 2 2.88 -29.57 -8.07
C ARG A 2 3.10 -28.13 -8.53
N GLN A 3 4.11 -27.89 -9.37
CA GLN A 3 4.39 -26.57 -9.93
C GLN A 3 3.24 -26.09 -10.82
N HIS A 4 2.65 -27.00 -11.59
CA HIS A 4 1.53 -26.69 -12.46
C HIS A 4 0.28 -26.26 -11.65
N ARG A 5 -0.02 -26.96 -10.55
CA ARG A 5 -1.12 -26.59 -9.66
C ARG A 5 -0.90 -25.24 -8.99
N ARG A 6 0.35 -24.99 -8.55
CA ARG A 6 0.72 -23.71 -7.95
C ARG A 6 0.56 -22.58 -8.95
N ARG A 7 1.02 -22.79 -10.20
CA ARG A 7 0.88 -21.82 -11.28
C ARG A 7 -0.60 -21.52 -11.56
N HIS A 8 -1.42 -22.57 -11.62
CA HIS A 8 -2.86 -22.41 -11.86
C HIS A 8 -3.52 -21.61 -10.74
N ARG A 9 -3.12 -21.84 -9.49
CA ARG A 9 -3.64 -21.11 -8.34
C ARG A 9 -3.24 -19.64 -8.39
N ASP A 10 -1.99 -19.35 -8.77
CA ASP A 10 -1.50 -17.99 -8.93
C ASP A 10 -2.23 -17.27 -10.06
N GLU A 11 -2.46 -17.94 -11.18
CA GLU A 11 -3.25 -17.40 -12.29
C GLU A 11 -4.67 -17.04 -11.87
N SER A 12 -5.31 -17.88 -11.05
CA SER A 12 -6.63 -17.62 -10.53
C SER A 12 -6.66 -16.37 -9.65
N ARG A 13 -5.63 -16.18 -8.81
CA ARG A 13 -5.52 -14.98 -7.97
C ARG A 13 -5.28 -13.74 -8.82
N ILE A 14 -4.46 -13.83 -9.86
CA ILE A 14 -4.20 -12.74 -10.80
C ILE A 14 -5.49 -12.35 -11.52
N GLU A 15 -6.28 -13.32 -11.97
CA GLU A 15 -7.57 -13.06 -12.60
C GLU A 15 -8.54 -12.35 -11.64
N GLN A 16 -8.50 -12.70 -10.34
CA GLN A 16 -9.34 -12.09 -9.32
C GLN A 16 -8.97 -10.62 -9.08
N TYR A 17 -7.70 -10.25 -9.29
CA TYR A 17 -7.20 -8.89 -9.06
C TYR A 17 -6.44 -8.37 -10.27
N PRO A 18 -7.11 -8.22 -11.44
CA PRO A 18 -6.41 -7.88 -12.69
C PRO A 18 -5.75 -6.51 -12.67
N ASN A 19 -6.28 -5.56 -11.90
CA ASN A 19 -5.74 -4.20 -11.86
C ASN A 19 -4.46 -4.09 -11.03
N LEU A 20 -4.15 -5.07 -10.19
CA LEU A 20 -2.87 -5.10 -9.46
C LEU A 20 -1.69 -5.29 -10.40
N LEU A 21 -1.92 -5.90 -11.57
CA LEU A 21 -0.88 -6.07 -12.60
C LEU A 21 -0.44 -4.73 -13.21
N LYS A 22 -1.21 -3.68 -13.04
CA LYS A 22 -0.87 -2.35 -13.56
C LYS A 22 0.15 -1.63 -12.69
N GLU A 23 0.55 -2.24 -11.58
CA GLU A 23 1.58 -1.70 -10.69
C GLU A 23 1.29 -0.26 -10.27
N CYS A 24 2.09 0.69 -10.77
CA CYS A 24 2.02 2.08 -10.34
C CYS A 24 0.79 2.83 -10.86
N ASP A 25 0.11 2.29 -11.86
CA ASP A 25 -1.05 2.95 -12.47
C ASP A 25 -2.40 2.48 -11.91
N VAL A 26 -2.38 1.67 -10.85
CA VAL A 26 -3.61 1.14 -10.26
C VAL A 26 -4.51 2.26 -9.72
N LEU A 27 -3.91 3.31 -9.18
CA LEU A 27 -4.60 4.55 -8.82
C LEU A 27 -3.94 5.70 -9.58
N THR A 28 -4.75 6.64 -10.07
CA THR A 28 -4.23 7.81 -10.78
C THR A 28 -3.56 8.79 -9.83
N SER A 29 -2.66 9.62 -10.34
CA SER A 29 -2.01 10.67 -9.55
C SER A 29 -3.04 11.63 -8.93
N ASP A 30 -4.14 11.91 -9.63
CA ASP A 30 -5.22 12.74 -9.11
C ASP A 30 -5.88 12.12 -7.87
N VAL A 31 -6.17 10.81 -7.93
CA VAL A 31 -6.77 10.09 -6.79
C VAL A 31 -5.80 10.04 -5.62
N LEU A 32 -4.52 9.80 -5.87
CA LEU A 32 -3.50 9.79 -4.83
C LEU A 32 -3.39 11.15 -4.13
N ALA A 33 -3.26 12.20 -4.92
CA ALA A 33 -3.15 13.56 -4.39
C ALA A 33 -4.38 13.92 -3.54
N LYS A 34 -5.55 13.64 -4.05
CA LYS A 34 -6.81 13.91 -3.34
C LYS A 34 -6.90 13.17 -2.02
N THR A 35 -6.49 11.90 -2.02
CA THR A 35 -6.56 11.06 -0.81
C THR A 35 -5.66 11.59 0.31
N VAL A 36 -4.50 12.14 -0.03
CA VAL A 36 -3.58 12.69 0.96
C VAL A 36 -3.75 14.21 1.16
N GLY A 37 -4.79 14.80 0.58
CA GLY A 37 -5.07 16.22 0.74
C GLY A 37 -4.06 17.11 0.03
N ALA A 38 -3.52 16.69 -1.10
CA ALA A 38 -2.54 17.43 -1.88
C ALA A 38 -3.13 17.95 -3.18
N ASP A 39 -2.44 18.93 -3.79
CA ASP A 39 -2.79 19.44 -5.11
C ASP A 39 -2.37 18.41 -6.17
N PRO A 40 -3.27 17.98 -7.08
CA PRO A 40 -2.92 17.05 -8.15
C PRO A 40 -1.82 17.58 -9.09
N LEU A 41 -1.60 18.87 -9.15
CA LEU A 41 -0.54 19.46 -9.95
C LEU A 41 0.83 19.42 -9.24
N ASP A 42 0.85 19.17 -7.93
CA ASP A 42 2.06 19.16 -7.12
C ASP A 42 2.39 17.75 -6.62
N ILE A 43 2.23 16.76 -7.47
CA ILE A 43 2.61 15.39 -7.19
C ILE A 43 3.67 14.92 -8.17
N GLN A 44 4.75 14.35 -7.64
CA GLN A 44 5.85 13.81 -8.44
C GLN A 44 5.93 12.31 -8.20
N SER A 45 6.28 11.57 -9.24
CA SER A 45 6.36 10.11 -9.18
C SER A 45 7.71 9.58 -9.62
N THR A 46 8.14 8.48 -9.01
CA THR A 46 9.33 7.74 -9.40
C THR A 46 9.01 6.25 -9.29
N PHE A 47 9.13 5.53 -10.40
CA PHE A 47 8.77 4.12 -10.48
C PHE A 47 9.99 3.27 -10.73
N VAL A 48 10.23 2.28 -9.85
CA VAL A 48 11.36 1.35 -9.97
C VAL A 48 10.85 -0.06 -9.65
N GLY A 49 10.61 -0.86 -10.69
CA GLY A 49 10.14 -2.24 -10.53
C GLY A 49 8.83 -2.32 -9.80
N ALA A 50 8.79 -3.13 -8.73
CA ALA A 50 7.60 -3.34 -7.91
C ALA A 50 7.38 -2.23 -6.87
N VAL A 51 8.20 -1.18 -6.90
CA VAL A 51 8.13 -0.07 -5.95
C VAL A 51 7.76 1.20 -6.69
N CYS A 52 6.66 1.81 -6.26
CA CYS A 52 6.16 3.06 -6.82
C CYS A 52 6.21 4.10 -5.71
N ARG A 53 6.75 5.27 -6.00
CA ARG A 53 6.87 6.36 -5.05
C ARG A 53 6.29 7.64 -5.62
N TRP A 54 5.57 8.35 -4.77
CA TRP A 54 5.07 9.69 -5.08
C TRP A 54 5.43 10.62 -3.94
N GLN A 55 5.67 11.88 -4.28
CA GLN A 55 5.79 12.95 -3.31
C GLN A 55 4.71 13.97 -3.60
N ALA A 56 3.87 14.26 -2.64
CA ALA A 56 2.72 15.13 -2.80
C ALA A 56 2.80 16.29 -1.80
N ALA A 57 2.37 17.47 -2.24
CA ALA A 57 2.40 18.68 -1.41
C ALA A 57 1.03 18.88 -0.74
N ASN A 58 0.97 18.56 0.56
CA ASN A 58 -0.17 18.91 1.43
C ASN A 58 0.12 20.27 2.08
N PRO A 59 -0.89 21.08 2.39
CA PRO A 59 -0.66 22.37 3.08
C PRO A 59 0.15 22.27 4.37
N ALA A 60 0.09 21.14 5.07
CA ALA A 60 0.86 20.91 6.28
C ALA A 60 2.33 20.52 6.00
N GLY A 61 2.65 20.09 4.78
CA GLY A 61 4.00 19.66 4.40
C GLY A 61 3.97 18.57 3.34
N LEU A 62 5.15 18.12 2.92
CA LEU A 62 5.27 17.06 1.94
C LEU A 62 4.86 15.72 2.53
N ILE A 63 4.27 14.88 1.70
CA ILE A 63 3.90 13.52 2.04
C ILE A 63 4.54 12.58 1.03
N ASP A 64 5.30 11.61 1.52
CA ASP A 64 5.85 10.54 0.70
C ASP A 64 4.89 9.36 0.72
N ILE A 65 4.52 8.89 -0.47
CA ILE A 65 3.63 7.75 -0.65
C ILE A 65 4.44 6.65 -1.35
N THR A 66 4.35 5.43 -0.83
CA THR A 66 5.02 4.29 -1.45
C THR A 66 4.02 3.17 -1.64
N ARG A 67 4.00 2.59 -2.83
CA ARG A 67 3.24 1.37 -3.12
C ARG A 67 4.22 0.24 -3.38
N LEU A 68 3.95 -0.90 -2.77
CA LEU A 68 4.72 -2.12 -2.93
C LEU A 68 3.78 -3.23 -3.40
N TRP A 69 4.24 -4.05 -4.33
CA TRP A 69 3.51 -5.24 -4.71
C TRP A 69 4.49 -6.38 -4.94
N PHE A 70 4.36 -7.41 -4.12
CA PHE A 70 5.20 -8.60 -4.18
C PHE A 70 4.33 -9.81 -4.51
N GLU A 71 4.36 -10.22 -5.77
CA GLU A 71 3.56 -11.34 -6.27
C GLU A 71 3.84 -12.63 -5.49
N GLN A 72 5.09 -12.84 -5.10
CA GLN A 72 5.51 -14.02 -4.32
C GLN A 72 5.53 -13.75 -2.81
N GLY A 73 5.10 -12.58 -2.38
CA GLY A 73 5.05 -12.23 -0.98
C GLY A 73 3.86 -12.84 -0.25
N SER A 74 3.88 -12.74 1.07
CA SER A 74 2.79 -13.16 1.92
C SER A 74 2.56 -12.17 3.05
N LEU A 75 1.32 -12.07 3.51
CA LEU A 75 0.99 -11.21 4.65
C LEU A 75 1.73 -11.65 5.91
N ASP A 76 1.89 -12.95 6.10
CA ASP A 76 2.64 -13.50 7.24
C ASP A 76 4.09 -13.04 7.23
N ASN A 77 4.72 -13.04 6.06
CA ASN A 77 6.09 -12.57 5.92
C ASN A 77 6.20 -11.06 6.20
N GLU A 78 5.25 -10.27 5.72
CA GLU A 78 5.21 -8.84 6.01
C GLU A 78 5.07 -8.57 7.50
N ARG A 79 4.26 -9.36 8.20
CA ARG A 79 4.11 -9.28 9.65
C ARG A 79 5.44 -9.57 10.35
N LYS A 80 6.14 -10.61 9.93
CA LYS A 80 7.44 -10.98 10.52
C LYS A 80 8.47 -9.88 10.35
N VAL A 81 8.52 -9.26 9.18
CA VAL A 81 9.42 -8.13 8.92
C VAL A 81 9.07 -6.95 9.82
N ALA A 82 7.79 -6.62 9.94
CA ALA A 82 7.33 -5.53 10.79
C ALA A 82 7.63 -5.79 12.27
N GLU A 83 7.47 -7.03 12.73
CA GLU A 83 7.84 -7.43 14.08
C GLU A 83 9.34 -7.27 14.34
N ALA A 84 10.17 -7.69 13.37
CA ALA A 84 11.62 -7.54 13.47
C ALA A 84 12.05 -6.07 13.54
N LEU A 85 11.32 -5.17 12.88
CA LEU A 85 11.54 -3.74 12.91
C LEU A 85 10.87 -3.06 14.12
N GLN A 86 10.20 -3.82 14.97
CA GLN A 86 9.50 -3.35 16.17
C GLN A 86 8.38 -2.36 15.86
N TYR A 87 7.75 -2.50 14.69
CA TYR A 87 6.56 -1.72 14.35
C TYR A 87 5.36 -2.16 15.19
N GLN A 88 4.46 -1.24 15.47
CA GLN A 88 3.17 -1.56 16.06
C GLN A 88 2.27 -2.13 14.96
N ILE A 89 1.70 -3.30 15.19
CA ILE A 89 0.94 -4.04 14.18
C ILE A 89 -0.48 -4.26 14.66
N GLU A 90 -1.44 -3.96 13.79
CA GLU A 90 -2.85 -4.22 14.02
C GLU A 90 -3.39 -5.07 12.87
N SER A 91 -4.02 -6.20 13.20
CA SER A 91 -4.73 -7.01 12.20
C SER A 91 -6.05 -6.35 11.85
N ARG A 92 -6.39 -6.32 10.57
CA ARG A 92 -7.60 -5.67 10.09
C ARG A 92 -8.12 -6.35 8.84
N SER A 93 -9.44 -6.27 8.62
CA SER A 93 -10.03 -6.64 7.34
C SER A 93 -10.33 -5.36 6.58
N ILE A 94 -9.87 -5.28 5.33
CA ILE A 94 -10.14 -4.14 4.44
C ILE A 94 -10.85 -4.70 3.21
N ASN A 95 -12.08 -4.26 2.97
CA ASN A 95 -12.92 -4.77 1.89
C ASN A 95 -13.01 -6.32 1.90
N GLY A 96 -13.04 -6.91 3.09
CA GLY A 96 -13.08 -8.37 3.26
C GLY A 96 -11.75 -9.07 3.09
N ILE A 97 -10.66 -8.35 2.88
CA ILE A 97 -9.32 -8.91 2.65
C ILE A 97 -8.48 -8.79 3.92
N ALA A 98 -7.83 -9.90 4.30
CA ALA A 98 -6.94 -9.90 5.46
C ALA A 98 -5.81 -8.91 5.26
N SER A 99 -5.60 -8.04 6.26
CA SER A 99 -4.65 -6.93 6.17
C SER A 99 -3.98 -6.69 7.52
N ILE A 100 -2.86 -5.97 7.50
CA ILE A 100 -2.21 -5.44 8.70
C ILE A 100 -1.96 -3.96 8.53
N VAL A 101 -2.10 -3.23 9.63
CA VAL A 101 -1.74 -1.81 9.71
C VAL A 101 -0.48 -1.74 10.57
N MET A 102 0.53 -1.02 10.08
CA MET A 102 1.85 -0.96 10.70
C MET A 102 2.21 0.49 11.00
N ARG A 103 2.54 0.78 12.27
CA ARG A 103 2.97 2.12 12.68
C ARG A 103 4.43 2.09 13.11
N VAL A 104 5.20 3.06 12.63
CA VAL A 104 6.58 3.23 13.05
C VAL A 104 6.59 3.83 14.45
N PRO A 105 7.18 3.17 15.47
CA PRO A 105 7.24 3.73 16.82
C PRO A 105 8.16 4.93 16.86
N ASN A 106 7.82 5.90 17.70
CA ASN A 106 8.62 7.09 17.95
C ASN A 106 8.83 7.98 16.71
N ASP A 107 7.98 7.84 15.69
CA ASP A 107 7.97 8.73 14.54
C ASP A 107 7.11 9.94 14.86
N PRO A 108 7.70 11.16 14.97
CA PRO A 108 6.95 12.36 15.31
C PRO A 108 5.92 12.74 14.24
N ASN A 109 6.10 12.26 13.01
CA ASN A 109 5.21 12.56 11.89
C ASN A 109 4.16 11.46 11.65
N GLY A 110 4.25 10.36 12.39
CA GLY A 110 3.22 9.31 12.38
C GLY A 110 3.11 8.49 11.10
N GLY A 111 4.24 8.14 10.48
CA GLY A 111 4.25 7.28 9.28
C GLY A 111 3.53 5.97 9.51
N CYS A 112 2.75 5.53 8.51
CA CYS A 112 1.91 4.34 8.62
C CYS A 112 1.86 3.58 7.31
N GLY A 113 1.88 2.25 7.43
CA GLY A 113 1.77 1.34 6.31
C GLY A 113 0.61 0.38 6.47
N VAL A 114 0.11 -0.11 5.36
CA VAL A 114 -0.93 -1.12 5.30
C VAL A 114 -0.51 -2.16 4.27
N ALA A 115 -0.64 -3.44 4.62
CA ALA A 115 -0.39 -4.54 3.70
C ALA A 115 -1.62 -5.44 3.66
N SER A 116 -1.98 -5.91 2.48
CA SER A 116 -3.14 -6.77 2.26
C SER A 116 -2.78 -8.01 1.47
N ASP A 117 -3.43 -9.11 1.78
CA ASP A 117 -3.24 -10.41 1.12
C ASP A 117 -4.10 -10.47 -0.15
N ALA A 118 -3.54 -9.98 -1.26
CA ALA A 118 -4.26 -9.92 -2.54
C ALA A 118 -3.28 -10.17 -3.69
N ALA A 119 -3.37 -11.33 -4.32
CA ALA A 119 -2.49 -11.77 -5.40
C ALA A 119 -1.00 -11.65 -5.02
N GLY A 120 -0.62 -12.26 -3.89
CA GLY A 120 0.62 -12.01 -3.19
C GLY A 120 0.36 -11.01 -2.09
N VAL A 121 1.20 -10.01 -1.93
CA VAL A 121 0.96 -8.93 -0.97
C VAL A 121 1.08 -7.58 -1.65
N VAL A 122 0.12 -6.73 -1.40
CA VAL A 122 0.16 -5.32 -1.83
C VAL A 122 0.27 -4.44 -0.59
N GLY A 123 1.10 -3.42 -0.65
CA GLY A 123 1.31 -2.50 0.47
C GLY A 123 1.27 -1.04 0.05
N TRP A 124 0.80 -0.21 0.96
CA TRP A 124 0.82 1.25 0.84
C TRP A 124 1.45 1.83 2.09
N TRP A 125 2.38 2.75 1.91
CA TRP A 125 2.98 3.51 3.00
C TRP A 125 2.72 4.99 2.76
N VAL A 126 2.33 5.68 3.83
CA VAL A 126 2.16 7.13 3.84
C VAL A 126 3.11 7.68 4.91
N ASN A 127 4.09 8.48 4.48
CA ASN A 127 5.11 9.05 5.34
C ASN A 127 5.07 10.57 5.26
N PRO A 128 4.31 11.22 6.13
CA PRO A 128 4.29 12.69 6.18
C PRO A 128 5.63 13.23 6.67
N GLN A 129 6.03 14.37 6.14
CA GLN A 129 7.23 15.07 6.59
C GLN A 129 6.92 16.17 7.62
N ALA A 130 5.67 16.21 8.08
CA ALA A 130 5.22 17.14 9.11
C ALA A 130 4.19 16.44 10.01
N PRO A 131 4.07 16.82 11.29
CA PRO A 131 3.07 16.26 12.18
C PRO A 131 1.65 16.74 11.84
N GLY A 132 0.63 16.06 12.41
CA GLY A 132 -0.76 16.46 12.27
C GLY A 132 -1.51 15.85 11.12
N ILE A 133 -0.88 14.94 10.35
CA ILE A 133 -1.52 14.19 9.26
C ILE A 133 -1.84 12.78 9.76
N ASP A 134 -3.07 12.33 9.53
CA ASP A 134 -3.45 10.96 9.86
C ASP A 134 -3.01 10.00 8.74
N ALA A 135 -1.76 9.58 8.80
CA ALA A 135 -1.16 8.72 7.79
C ALA A 135 -1.85 7.36 7.72
N CYS A 136 -2.28 6.81 8.85
CA CYS A 136 -2.96 5.52 8.86
C CYS A 136 -4.31 5.58 8.15
N ALA A 137 -5.11 6.62 8.39
CA ALA A 137 -6.37 6.80 7.68
C ALA A 137 -6.15 6.92 6.18
N GLN A 138 -5.12 7.65 5.77
CA GLN A 138 -4.78 7.83 4.37
C GLN A 138 -4.30 6.52 3.73
N ALA A 139 -3.41 5.78 4.41
CA ALA A 139 -2.93 4.48 3.91
C ALA A 139 -4.06 3.46 3.77
N ILE A 140 -4.97 3.40 4.75
CA ILE A 140 -6.13 2.54 4.70
C ILE A 140 -7.02 2.91 3.53
N LYS A 141 -7.24 4.20 3.30
CA LYS A 141 -8.06 4.67 2.18
C LYS A 141 -7.44 4.30 0.84
N LEU A 142 -6.13 4.44 0.69
CA LEU A 142 -5.43 4.03 -0.52
C LEU A 142 -5.61 2.54 -0.77
N MET A 143 -5.53 1.72 0.29
CA MET A 143 -5.75 0.28 0.16
C MET A 143 -7.21 -0.04 -0.20
N GLU A 144 -8.18 0.60 0.43
CA GLU A 144 -9.59 0.42 0.09
C GLU A 144 -9.84 0.71 -1.38
N LEU A 145 -9.31 1.81 -1.89
CA LEU A 145 -9.46 2.21 -3.29
C LEU A 145 -8.78 1.20 -4.23
N THR A 146 -7.60 0.73 -3.85
CA THR A 146 -6.87 -0.27 -4.62
C THR A 146 -7.64 -1.58 -4.74
N LEU A 147 -8.13 -2.09 -3.63
CA LEU A 147 -8.89 -3.33 -3.60
C LEU A 147 -10.24 -3.20 -4.32
N ALA A 148 -10.87 -2.04 -4.25
CA ALA A 148 -12.12 -1.76 -4.93
C ALA A 148 -11.98 -1.76 -6.46
N THR A 149 -10.81 -1.36 -6.99
CA THR A 149 -10.60 -1.35 -8.44
C THR A 149 -10.52 -2.76 -9.04
N ASN A 150 -10.35 -3.78 -8.21
CA ASN A 150 -10.17 -5.17 -8.65
C ASN A 150 -11.43 -6.01 -8.51
N SER A 151 -12.48 -5.43 -8.01
CA SER A 151 -13.77 -6.10 -7.89
C SER A 151 -14.75 -5.77 -9.05
#